data_8c104bbcea852bcf4ca6136d3bd52859
#
_entry.id   8c104bbcea852bcf4ca6136d3bd52859
#
_cell.length_a   1.000
_cell.length_b   1.000
_cell.length_c   1.000
_cell.angle_alpha   90.00
_cell.angle_beta   90.00
_cell.angle_gamma   90.00
#
_symmetry.space_group_name_H-M   'P 1'
#
loop_
_entity.id
_entity.type
_entity.pdbx_description
1 polymer ?
#
loop_
_entity_poly.entity_id
_entity_poly.type
_entity_poly.pdbx_seq_one_letter_code
_entity_poly.pdbx_strand_id
1 'polypeptide(L)'
;MLFRSLEESVTDDMEHLETSKDENAKTGHKTADTSFWGYKTHIAMTEERIITAATITSGEKIDGKELPKLVQKSKAAGIQIESVIGDMAYSEKTNIEAAKKGGYELIAKLNPVITQGNRRKEDVFEFNKDAVASIEVSTNGELLSFLPLVTTL
;
A
#
# COMPACT_ATOMS: atom_id res chain seq x y z
N MET A 1 12.65 -6.40 23.68
CA MET A 1 12.27 -5.15 22.96
C MET A 1 10.80 -5.16 22.50
N LEU A 2 10.27 -6.26 21.96
CA LEU A 2 8.87 -6.31 21.47
C LEU A 2 7.81 -6.08 22.58
N PHE A 3 8.02 -6.60 23.77
CA PHE A 3 7.05 -6.50 24.87
C PHE A 3 6.88 -5.06 25.40
N ARG A 4 7.97 -4.29 25.44
CA ARG A 4 7.93 -2.91 25.91
C ARG A 4 7.13 -1.99 24.97
N SER A 5 7.26 -2.20 23.67
CA SER A 5 6.49 -1.47 22.65
C SER A 5 4.99 -1.79 22.71
N LEU A 6 4.62 -3.03 23.03
CA LEU A 6 3.22 -3.44 23.20
C LEU A 6 2.62 -2.83 24.48
N GLU A 7 3.39 -2.79 25.56
CA GLU A 7 2.95 -2.26 26.85
C GLU A 7 2.74 -0.74 26.77
N GLU A 8 3.66 -0.03 26.11
CA GLU A 8 3.53 1.42 25.84
C GLU A 8 2.30 1.70 24.95
N SER A 9 2.10 0.94 23.88
CA SER A 9 0.95 1.11 22.99
C SER A 9 -0.39 0.85 23.70
N VAL A 10 -0.47 -0.16 24.55
CA VAL A 10 -1.68 -0.46 25.33
C VAL A 10 -1.94 0.61 26.37
N THR A 11 -0.90 1.14 27.02
CA THR A 11 -1.03 2.22 28.02
C THR A 11 -1.53 3.50 27.36
N ASP A 12 -0.96 3.88 26.22
CA ASP A 12 -1.40 5.03 25.44
C ASP A 12 -2.86 4.87 24.97
N ASP A 13 -3.23 3.68 24.50
CA ASP A 13 -4.61 3.39 24.08
C ASP A 13 -5.59 3.50 25.25
N MET A 14 -5.21 3.03 26.44
CA MET A 14 -6.06 3.13 27.64
C MET A 14 -6.21 4.58 28.13
N GLU A 15 -5.13 5.36 28.16
CA GLU A 15 -5.18 6.76 28.52
C GLU A 15 -6.06 7.56 27.57
N HIS A 16 -5.98 7.30 26.28
CA HIS A 16 -6.84 7.94 25.30
C HIS A 16 -8.31 7.49 25.37
N LEU A 17 -8.58 6.23 25.71
CA LEU A 17 -9.94 5.74 25.92
C LEU A 17 -10.61 6.42 27.13
N GLU A 18 -9.86 6.70 28.19
CA GLU A 18 -10.37 7.41 29.37
C GLU A 18 -10.72 8.88 29.07
N THR A 19 -10.04 9.49 28.10
CA THR A 19 -10.21 10.93 27.76
C THR A 19 -11.04 11.16 26.51
N SER A 20 -11.13 10.19 25.61
CA SER A 20 -11.85 10.33 24.34
C SER A 20 -13.32 9.97 24.46
N LYS A 21 -14.19 10.88 23.99
CA LYS A 21 -15.63 10.59 23.82
C LYS A 21 -15.92 9.78 22.55
N ASP A 22 -14.94 9.57 21.68
CA ASP A 22 -15.09 8.86 20.41
C ASP A 22 -14.52 7.45 20.53
N GLU A 23 -15.41 6.48 20.73
CA GLU A 23 -15.09 5.05 20.86
C GLU A 23 -14.52 4.43 19.58
N ASN A 24 -14.71 5.07 18.43
CA ASN A 24 -14.25 4.58 17.14
C ASN A 24 -12.85 5.11 16.77
N ALA A 25 -12.36 6.13 17.45
CA ALA A 25 -10.98 6.57 17.31
C ALA A 25 -10.03 5.51 17.84
N LYS A 26 -8.93 5.24 17.14
CA LYS A 26 -7.92 4.26 17.53
C LYS A 26 -6.53 4.78 17.25
N THR A 27 -5.56 4.24 17.97
CA THR A 27 -4.14 4.57 17.77
C THR A 27 -3.68 4.08 16.41
N GLY A 28 -3.04 4.97 15.68
CA GLY A 28 -2.34 4.65 14.43
C GLY A 28 -0.87 5.06 14.54
N HIS A 29 -0.02 4.47 13.71
CA HIS A 29 1.40 4.77 13.67
C HIS A 29 1.76 5.47 12.35
N LYS A 30 2.54 6.55 12.43
CA LYS A 30 3.16 7.19 11.26
C LYS A 30 4.55 6.61 10.98
N THR A 31 5.30 6.36 12.05
CA THR A 31 6.62 5.72 12.03
C THR A 31 6.70 4.73 13.19
N ALA A 32 7.82 4.03 13.32
CA ALA A 32 8.05 3.13 14.46
C ALA A 32 7.95 3.85 15.82
N ASP A 33 8.30 5.14 15.84
CA ASP A 33 8.41 5.93 17.08
C ASP A 33 7.32 7.01 17.21
N THR A 34 6.43 7.14 16.22
CA THR A 34 5.41 8.20 16.21
C THR A 34 4.03 7.62 16.00
N SER A 35 3.20 7.75 17.00
CA SER A 35 1.79 7.38 16.98
C SER A 35 0.88 8.61 16.94
N PHE A 36 -0.37 8.38 16.60
CA PHE A 36 -1.45 9.36 16.68
C PHE A 36 -2.75 8.66 17.07
N TRP A 37 -3.64 9.39 17.69
CA TRP A 37 -4.99 8.93 18.02
C TRP A 37 -6.00 9.52 17.04
N GLY A 38 -6.89 8.70 16.48
CA GLY A 38 -7.96 9.16 15.61
C GLY A 38 -8.16 8.34 14.35
N TYR A 39 -8.27 9.02 13.21
CA TYR A 39 -8.64 8.45 11.93
C TYR A 39 -7.56 8.70 10.87
N LYS A 40 -7.53 7.81 9.89
CA LYS A 40 -6.77 7.99 8.64
C LYS A 40 -7.72 8.34 7.52
N THR A 41 -7.33 9.29 6.69
CA THR A 41 -8.01 9.60 5.44
C THR A 41 -7.18 9.07 4.27
N HIS A 42 -7.81 8.23 3.45
CA HIS A 42 -7.23 7.71 2.22
C HIS A 42 -7.87 8.43 1.05
N ILE A 43 -7.07 8.97 0.14
CA ILE A 43 -7.52 9.80 -0.97
C ILE A 43 -6.98 9.21 -2.27
N ALA A 44 -7.85 9.07 -3.27
CA ALA A 44 -7.46 8.87 -4.66
C ALA A 44 -7.64 10.16 -5.44
N MET A 45 -6.67 10.49 -6.28
CA MET A 45 -6.69 11.70 -7.11
C MET A 45 -6.13 11.42 -8.51
N THR A 46 -6.49 12.26 -9.47
CA THR A 46 -5.89 12.27 -10.82
C THR A 46 -4.54 13.00 -10.82
N GLU A 47 -3.84 12.98 -11.95
CA GLU A 47 -2.61 13.76 -12.15
C GLU A 47 -2.85 15.27 -11.97
N GLU A 48 -4.01 15.78 -12.37
CA GLU A 48 -4.44 17.16 -12.18
C GLU A 48 -4.84 17.48 -10.73
N ARG A 49 -4.62 16.52 -9.80
CA ARG A 49 -4.94 16.65 -8.38
C ARG A 49 -6.43 16.80 -8.07
N ILE A 50 -7.28 16.26 -8.94
CA ILE A 50 -8.71 16.20 -8.69
C ILE A 50 -8.98 14.96 -7.83
N ILE A 51 -9.58 15.14 -6.66
CA ILE A 51 -9.95 14.02 -5.78
C ILE A 51 -11.12 13.27 -6.39
N THR A 52 -10.92 11.98 -6.66
CA THR A 52 -11.92 11.09 -7.28
C THR A 52 -12.62 10.20 -6.25
N ALA A 53 -11.93 9.89 -5.16
CA ALA A 53 -12.48 9.11 -4.06
C ALA A 53 -11.79 9.43 -2.73
N ALA A 54 -12.50 9.25 -1.65
CA ALA A 54 -11.98 9.29 -0.30
C ALA A 54 -12.62 8.20 0.57
N THR A 55 -11.83 7.64 1.49
CA THR A 55 -12.29 6.77 2.57
C THR A 55 -11.67 7.19 3.88
N ILE A 56 -12.38 6.95 4.97
CA ILE A 56 -11.91 7.22 6.32
C ILE A 56 -11.90 5.90 7.08
N THR A 57 -10.82 5.63 7.78
CA THR A 57 -10.67 4.46 8.64
C THR A 57 -10.15 4.89 10.00
N SER A 58 -10.40 4.08 11.02
CA SER A 58 -9.74 4.26 12.32
C SER A 58 -8.22 4.05 12.21
N GLY A 59 -7.47 4.65 13.13
CA GLY A 59 -6.00 4.73 13.05
C GLY A 59 -5.28 3.40 12.89
N GLU A 60 -5.79 2.32 13.49
CA GLU A 60 -5.18 0.99 13.48
C GLU A 60 -5.32 0.25 12.14
N LYS A 61 -6.19 0.70 11.23
CA LYS A 61 -6.43 -0.01 9.96
C LYS A 61 -5.22 0.07 9.03
N ILE A 62 -5.00 -1.03 8.31
CA ILE A 62 -3.92 -1.15 7.32
C ILE A 62 -4.34 -0.46 6.03
N ASP A 63 -3.48 0.43 5.53
CA ASP A 63 -3.75 1.30 4.38
C ASP A 63 -3.98 0.50 3.09
N GLY A 64 -3.22 -0.57 2.87
CA GLY A 64 -3.31 -1.40 1.67
C GLY A 64 -4.70 -1.95 1.39
N LYS A 65 -5.49 -2.23 2.42
CA LYS A 65 -6.85 -2.79 2.28
C LYS A 65 -7.89 -1.80 1.75
N GLU A 66 -7.57 -0.52 1.74
CA GLU A 66 -8.50 0.52 1.27
C GLU A 66 -8.43 0.75 -0.25
N LEU A 67 -7.36 0.26 -0.93
CA LEU A 67 -7.20 0.44 -2.37
C LEU A 67 -8.40 -0.05 -3.20
N PRO A 68 -8.93 -1.26 -3.00
CA PRO A 68 -10.07 -1.73 -3.79
C PRO A 68 -11.31 -0.84 -3.65
N LYS A 69 -11.54 -0.29 -2.45
CA LYS A 69 -12.66 0.62 -2.19
C LYS A 69 -12.48 1.97 -2.89
N LEU A 70 -11.25 2.51 -2.85
CA LEU A 70 -10.92 3.76 -3.55
C LEU A 70 -11.10 3.62 -5.05
N VAL A 71 -10.58 2.53 -5.63
CA VAL A 71 -10.75 2.21 -7.06
C VAL A 71 -12.23 2.08 -7.42
N GLN A 72 -13.01 1.36 -6.61
CA GLN A 72 -14.44 1.18 -6.86
C GLN A 72 -15.18 2.52 -6.81
N LYS A 73 -14.89 3.37 -5.83
CA LYS A 73 -15.51 4.70 -5.71
C LYS A 73 -15.13 5.60 -6.88
N SER A 74 -13.86 5.61 -7.30
CA SER A 74 -13.43 6.40 -8.46
C SER A 74 -14.10 5.93 -9.75
N LYS A 75 -14.23 4.62 -9.97
CA LYS A 75 -14.99 4.06 -11.10
C LYS A 75 -16.48 4.45 -11.04
N ALA A 76 -17.08 4.42 -9.86
CA ALA A 76 -18.47 4.84 -9.66
C ALA A 76 -18.69 6.33 -9.93
N ALA A 77 -17.65 7.16 -9.74
CA ALA A 77 -17.65 8.57 -10.12
C ALA A 77 -17.42 8.80 -11.63
N GLY A 78 -17.35 7.74 -12.44
CA GLY A 78 -17.20 7.82 -13.90
C GLY A 78 -15.75 7.90 -14.39
N ILE A 79 -14.76 7.70 -13.50
CA ILE A 79 -13.34 7.74 -13.88
C ILE A 79 -12.94 6.42 -14.51
N GLN A 80 -12.36 6.48 -15.71
CA GLN A 80 -11.69 5.34 -16.34
C GLN A 80 -10.27 5.24 -15.75
N ILE A 81 -9.99 4.11 -15.12
CA ILE A 81 -8.70 3.88 -14.45
C ILE A 81 -7.87 2.95 -15.31
N GLU A 82 -6.78 3.45 -15.87
CA GLU A 82 -5.79 2.67 -16.61
C GLU A 82 -4.66 2.21 -15.70
N SER A 83 -4.19 3.11 -14.82
CA SER A 83 -3.14 2.82 -13.85
C SER A 83 -3.42 3.44 -12.50
N VAL A 84 -2.88 2.84 -11.45
CA VAL A 84 -2.93 3.34 -10.08
C VAL A 84 -1.50 3.36 -9.53
N ILE A 85 -1.06 4.53 -9.09
CA ILE A 85 0.24 4.72 -8.46
C ILE A 85 0.02 4.80 -6.95
N GLY A 86 0.73 3.98 -6.20
CA GLY A 86 0.65 3.94 -4.74
C GLY A 86 2.01 3.75 -4.08
N ASP A 87 2.05 3.90 -2.76
CA ASP A 87 3.23 3.61 -1.98
C ASP A 87 3.38 2.09 -1.69
N MET A 88 4.39 1.71 -0.90
CA MET A 88 4.65 0.32 -0.54
C MET A 88 3.49 -0.36 0.18
N ALA A 89 2.64 0.38 0.88
CA ALA A 89 1.52 -0.21 1.63
C ALA A 89 0.50 -0.88 0.69
N TYR A 90 0.44 -0.44 -0.57
CA TYR A 90 -0.49 -0.97 -1.56
C TYR A 90 0.05 -2.15 -2.37
N SER A 91 1.32 -2.57 -2.17
CA SER A 91 1.95 -3.67 -2.93
C SER A 91 1.56 -5.09 -2.47
N GLU A 92 0.48 -5.24 -1.71
CA GLU A 92 0.00 -6.54 -1.24
C GLU A 92 -0.48 -7.41 -2.43
N LYS A 93 -0.27 -8.72 -2.32
CA LYS A 93 -0.70 -9.70 -3.33
C LYS A 93 -2.19 -9.55 -3.71
N THR A 94 -3.04 -9.33 -2.72
CA THR A 94 -4.48 -9.12 -2.92
C THR A 94 -4.79 -7.92 -3.82
N ASN A 95 -4.03 -6.84 -3.69
CA ASN A 95 -4.17 -5.64 -4.51
C ASN A 95 -3.68 -5.87 -5.95
N ILE A 96 -2.59 -6.60 -6.12
CA ILE A 96 -2.06 -6.97 -7.44
C ILE A 96 -3.08 -7.87 -8.17
N GLU A 97 -3.65 -8.84 -7.48
CA GLU A 97 -4.69 -9.70 -8.05
C GLU A 97 -5.97 -8.92 -8.40
N ALA A 98 -6.36 -7.97 -7.54
CA ALA A 98 -7.50 -7.09 -7.79
C ALA A 98 -7.28 -6.19 -9.01
N ALA A 99 -6.06 -5.67 -9.18
CA ALA A 99 -5.68 -4.87 -10.35
C ALA A 99 -5.80 -5.68 -11.64
N LYS A 100 -5.24 -6.91 -11.66
CA LYS A 100 -5.36 -7.82 -12.80
C LYS A 100 -6.82 -8.12 -13.15
N LYS A 101 -7.65 -8.42 -12.17
CA LYS A 101 -9.09 -8.66 -12.36
C LYS A 101 -9.84 -7.41 -12.80
N GLY A 102 -9.43 -6.24 -12.29
CA GLY A 102 -10.05 -4.95 -12.57
C GLY A 102 -9.63 -4.31 -13.89
N GLY A 103 -8.62 -4.90 -14.58
CA GLY A 103 -8.13 -4.42 -15.87
C GLY A 103 -7.37 -3.10 -15.79
N TYR A 104 -6.67 -2.84 -14.67
CA TYR A 104 -5.82 -1.67 -14.50
C TYR A 104 -4.45 -2.08 -13.97
N GLU A 105 -3.43 -1.26 -14.25
CA GLU A 105 -2.08 -1.47 -13.77
C GLU A 105 -1.91 -0.91 -12.34
N LEU A 106 -1.25 -1.67 -11.46
CA LEU A 106 -0.87 -1.19 -10.14
C LEU A 106 0.64 -0.95 -10.07
N ILE A 107 1.03 0.30 -9.94
CA ILE A 107 2.42 0.73 -9.83
C ILE A 107 2.69 1.05 -8.36
N ALA A 108 3.41 0.17 -7.67
CA ALA A 108 3.77 0.34 -6.26
C ALA A 108 5.14 -0.28 -6.00
N LYS A 109 5.94 0.38 -5.15
CA LYS A 109 7.20 -0.18 -4.70
C LYS A 109 6.92 -1.41 -3.85
N LEU A 110 7.61 -2.53 -4.13
CA LEU A 110 7.45 -3.75 -3.34
C LEU A 110 7.86 -3.52 -1.89
N ASN A 111 7.07 -4.06 -0.97
CA ASN A 111 7.39 -4.03 0.45
C ASN A 111 8.68 -4.84 0.70
N PRO A 112 9.67 -4.32 1.46
CA PRO A 112 10.90 -5.02 1.79
C PRO A 112 10.69 -6.40 2.40
N VAL A 113 9.59 -6.61 3.12
CA VAL A 113 9.22 -7.94 3.66
C VAL A 113 9.04 -8.97 2.55
N ILE A 114 8.53 -8.57 1.39
CA ILE A 114 8.36 -9.45 0.23
C ILE A 114 9.74 -9.76 -0.39
N THR A 115 10.62 -8.77 -0.45
CA THR A 115 11.95 -8.91 -1.07
C THR A 115 13.00 -9.49 -0.11
N GLN A 116 12.81 -9.36 1.21
CA GLN A 116 13.71 -9.87 2.25
C GLN A 116 13.25 -11.20 2.86
N GLY A 117 12.02 -11.64 2.57
CA GLY A 117 11.51 -12.94 3.01
C GLY A 117 12.38 -14.08 2.50
N ASN A 118 12.22 -15.27 3.09
CA ASN A 118 12.99 -16.48 2.73
C ASN A 118 13.07 -16.66 1.21
N ARG A 119 14.10 -16.06 0.61
CA ARG A 119 14.46 -16.33 -0.78
C ARG A 119 14.75 -17.81 -0.87
N ARG A 120 13.93 -18.55 -1.57
CA ARG A 120 14.34 -19.89 -2.01
C ARG A 120 15.62 -19.71 -2.78
N LYS A 121 16.61 -20.59 -2.58
CA LYS A 121 17.91 -20.54 -3.29
C LYS A 121 17.76 -20.59 -4.83
N GLU A 122 16.55 -20.87 -5.30
CA GLU A 122 16.14 -20.98 -6.70
C GLU A 122 15.63 -19.64 -7.27
N ASP A 123 15.33 -18.65 -6.43
CA ASP A 123 14.89 -17.33 -6.90
C ASP A 123 16.12 -16.51 -7.29
N VAL A 124 16.52 -16.60 -8.53
CA VAL A 124 17.61 -15.80 -9.11
C VAL A 124 17.02 -14.49 -9.62
N PHE A 125 17.33 -13.39 -8.95
CA PHE A 125 17.04 -12.05 -9.43
C PHE A 125 18.31 -11.43 -9.98
N GLU A 126 18.38 -11.21 -11.28
CA GLU A 126 19.42 -10.39 -11.89
C GLU A 126 18.96 -8.93 -11.96
N PHE A 127 19.69 -8.07 -11.27
CA PHE A 127 19.47 -6.64 -11.34
C PHE A 127 20.43 -6.03 -12.36
N ASN A 128 19.94 -5.67 -13.53
CA ASN A 128 20.71 -4.94 -14.53
C ASN A 128 20.64 -3.44 -14.25
N LYS A 129 21.76 -2.85 -13.80
CA LYS A 129 21.85 -1.41 -13.50
C LYS A 129 21.75 -0.52 -14.74
N ASP A 130 22.09 -1.04 -15.89
CA ASP A 130 22.18 -0.30 -17.16
C ASP A 130 20.89 -0.37 -17.99
N ALA A 131 20.00 -1.31 -17.65
CA ALA A 131 18.66 -1.35 -18.22
C ALA A 131 17.74 -0.51 -17.32
N VAL A 132 17.35 0.65 -17.81
CA VAL A 132 16.33 1.48 -17.17
C VAL A 132 15.07 0.63 -17.01
N ALA A 133 14.93 0.05 -15.82
CA ALA A 133 13.75 -0.62 -15.28
C ALA A 133 13.12 -1.75 -16.10
N SER A 134 13.77 -2.90 -16.18
CA SER A 134 13.06 -4.16 -16.33
C SER A 134 13.35 -5.04 -15.12
N ILE A 135 12.34 -5.35 -14.32
CA ILE A 135 12.43 -6.39 -13.29
C ILE A 135 11.92 -7.67 -13.92
N GLU A 136 12.83 -8.59 -14.23
CA GLU A 136 12.47 -9.93 -14.64
C GLU A 136 12.23 -10.78 -13.38
N VAL A 137 11.01 -11.24 -13.19
CA VAL A 137 10.67 -12.16 -12.11
C VAL A 137 10.43 -13.53 -12.77
N SER A 138 11.36 -14.46 -12.54
CA SER A 138 11.16 -15.85 -12.95
C SER A 138 10.49 -16.62 -11.81
N THR A 139 9.24 -17.01 -12.01
CA THR A 139 8.61 -18.06 -11.21
C THR A 139 8.31 -19.25 -12.14
N ASN A 140 8.90 -20.41 -11.85
CA ASN A 140 8.68 -21.66 -12.59
C ASN A 140 9.02 -21.64 -14.09
N GLY A 141 10.08 -20.93 -14.49
CA GLY A 141 10.61 -21.01 -15.87
C GLY A 141 9.88 -20.15 -16.90
N GLU A 142 8.93 -19.32 -16.52
CA GLU A 142 8.35 -18.32 -17.40
C GLU A 142 8.89 -16.93 -17.07
N LEU A 143 9.56 -16.30 -18.04
CA LEU A 143 10.05 -14.93 -17.98
C LEU A 143 8.89 -13.96 -18.21
N LEU A 144 8.54 -13.21 -17.18
CA LEU A 144 7.65 -12.06 -17.30
C LEU A 144 8.52 -10.79 -17.42
N SER A 145 8.63 -10.26 -18.64
CA SER A 145 9.29 -8.99 -18.88
C SER A 145 8.33 -7.82 -18.69
N PHE A 146 8.70 -6.89 -17.83
CA PHE A 146 8.03 -5.59 -17.70
C PHE A 146 8.84 -4.55 -18.47
N LEU A 147 8.26 -3.98 -19.52
CA LEU A 147 8.87 -2.88 -20.27
C LEU A 147 8.75 -1.56 -19.47
N PRO A 148 9.80 -0.74 -19.46
CA PRO A 148 9.72 0.58 -18.83
C PRO A 148 8.83 1.51 -19.66
N LEU A 149 7.90 2.19 -19.00
CA LEU A 149 7.22 3.34 -19.57
C LEU A 149 8.25 4.48 -19.74
N VAL A 150 8.64 4.72 -20.98
CA VAL A 150 9.38 5.94 -21.35
C VAL A 150 8.37 7.07 -21.36
N THR A 151 8.39 7.89 -20.33
CA THR A 151 7.72 9.20 -20.37
C THR A 151 8.54 10.10 -21.27
N THR A 152 8.11 10.31 -22.48
CA THR A 152 8.60 11.42 -23.32
C THR A 152 7.90 12.69 -22.88
N LEU A 153 8.72 13.70 -22.56
CA LEU A 153 8.34 15.08 -22.32
C LEU A 153 7.67 15.71 -23.54
#